data_4ece2bfd2e6095a363f224875c10552f
#
_entry.id   4ece2bfd2e6095a363f224875c10552f
#
_cell.length_a   1.000
_cell.length_b   1.000
_cell.length_c   1.000
_cell.angle_alpha   90.00
_cell.angle_beta   90.00
_cell.angle_gamma   90.00
#
_symmetry.space_group_name_H-M   'P 1'
#
loop_
_entity.id
_entity.type
_entity.pdbx_description
1 polymer ?
#
loop_
_entity_poly.entity_id
_entity_poly.type
_entity_poly.pdbx_seq_one_letter_code
_entity_poly.pdbx_strand_id
1 'polypeptide(L)'
;MGIFITPLWSEYIVSADQGGIFMDHFNVYSDIQARTGGEIYIGVVGPVRTGKSTFIKRFMELLVLPGLEDVHARERARDELPQSSAGKTIMTTEPKFIPKEAAKLSLGDGVEVRVRLIDCVGFMVEGAAGHIENEKERMVRTPWYEEEIPFTAAAELGTRKVITDHSTIGLVVTADGSFGELKRENYVPAEEKTVQELKKLGKPFLVLLTSSRPYSEETRNLAKELETKYEVCVMPVNC
;
A
#
# COMPACT_ATOMS: atom_id res chain seq x y z
N MET A 1 -28.93 -13.46 0.60
CA MET A 1 -28.92 -12.66 -0.63
C MET A 1 -27.46 -12.30 -0.86
N GLY A 2 -26.75 -13.19 -1.57
CA GLY A 2 -25.30 -13.13 -1.73
C GLY A 2 -24.93 -12.11 -2.79
N ILE A 3 -24.06 -11.19 -2.44
CA ILE A 3 -23.46 -10.25 -3.38
C ILE A 3 -22.29 -10.99 -4.03
N PHE A 4 -22.51 -11.45 -5.27
CA PHE A 4 -21.44 -11.91 -6.14
C PHE A 4 -20.64 -10.69 -6.61
N ILE A 5 -19.43 -10.55 -6.09
CA ILE A 5 -18.44 -9.65 -6.65
C ILE A 5 -17.80 -10.38 -7.82
N THR A 6 -18.29 -10.15 -9.03
CA THR A 6 -17.61 -10.58 -10.25
C THR A 6 -16.36 -9.72 -10.45
N PRO A 7 -15.17 -10.31 -10.60
CA PRO A 7 -13.96 -9.53 -10.85
C PRO A 7 -14.01 -8.93 -12.26
N LEU A 8 -13.73 -7.63 -12.35
CA LEU A 8 -13.69 -6.81 -13.59
C LEU A 8 -12.56 -7.19 -14.58
N TRP A 9 -11.99 -8.38 -14.44
CA TRP A 9 -10.86 -8.85 -15.25
C TRP A 9 -11.27 -9.74 -16.43
N SER A 10 -12.58 -9.97 -16.66
CA SER A 10 -13.06 -10.91 -17.69
C SER A 10 -13.19 -10.33 -19.10
N GLU A 11 -12.93 -9.05 -19.34
CA GLU A 11 -13.16 -8.41 -20.64
C GLU A 11 -11.90 -8.18 -21.51
N TYR A 12 -10.74 -8.69 -21.12
CA TYR A 12 -9.56 -8.67 -21.98
C TYR A 12 -9.23 -10.06 -22.56
N ILE A 13 -10.21 -10.72 -23.15
CA ILE A 13 -9.95 -11.85 -24.05
C ILE A 13 -10.11 -11.34 -25.48
N VAL A 14 -9.00 -10.98 -26.09
CA VAL A 14 -8.93 -10.79 -27.55
C VAL A 14 -9.07 -12.16 -28.18
N SER A 15 -10.12 -12.34 -28.96
CA SER A 15 -10.32 -13.49 -29.82
C SER A 15 -9.20 -13.58 -30.87
N ALA A 16 -8.31 -14.55 -30.74
CA ALA A 16 -7.43 -14.95 -31.83
C ALA A 16 -7.83 -16.34 -32.29
N ASP A 17 -8.24 -16.39 -33.54
CA ASP A 17 -8.64 -17.55 -34.28
C ASP A 17 -7.45 -18.46 -34.62
N GLN A 18 -7.67 -19.77 -34.48
CA GLN A 18 -6.99 -20.92 -35.09
C GLN A 18 -5.45 -20.99 -35.12
N GLY A 19 -4.90 -21.68 -34.15
CA GLY A 19 -3.55 -22.20 -34.19
C GLY A 19 -3.15 -22.75 -32.82
N GLY A 20 -3.37 -24.03 -32.55
CA GLY A 20 -3.14 -24.65 -31.25
C GLY A 20 -1.67 -24.55 -30.79
N ILE A 21 -1.41 -23.56 -30.00
CA ILE A 21 -0.29 -23.52 -29.08
C ILE A 21 -0.91 -23.76 -27.71
N PHE A 22 -0.60 -24.90 -27.10
CA PHE A 22 -0.83 -25.11 -25.66
C PHE A 22 -0.07 -24.00 -24.94
N MET A 23 -0.70 -22.86 -24.68
CA MET A 23 -0.23 -21.97 -23.64
C MET A 23 -0.48 -22.72 -22.33
N ASP A 24 0.58 -23.25 -21.73
CA ASP A 24 0.62 -23.50 -20.31
C ASP A 24 -0.02 -22.27 -19.65
N HIS A 25 -1.10 -22.49 -18.92
CA HIS A 25 -1.74 -21.42 -18.15
C HIS A 25 -0.69 -20.89 -17.20
N PHE A 26 0.01 -19.81 -17.60
CA PHE A 26 0.96 -19.13 -16.76
C PHE A 26 0.21 -18.60 -15.55
N ASN A 27 0.26 -19.38 -14.47
CA ASN A 27 -0.36 -18.99 -13.22
C ASN A 27 0.59 -18.01 -12.51
N VAL A 28 0.31 -16.73 -12.65
CA VAL A 28 1.08 -15.65 -12.01
C VAL A 28 1.25 -15.90 -10.51
N TYR A 29 0.25 -16.47 -9.86
CA TYR A 29 0.31 -16.80 -8.43
C TYR A 29 1.28 -17.93 -8.12
N SER A 30 1.35 -18.95 -8.97
CA SER A 30 2.33 -20.03 -8.84
C SER A 30 3.75 -19.53 -9.03
N ASP A 31 3.98 -18.60 -9.96
CA ASP A 31 5.30 -17.99 -10.18
C ASP A 31 5.70 -17.11 -9.00
N ILE A 32 4.79 -16.29 -8.47
CA ILE A 32 5.02 -15.51 -7.25
C ILE A 32 5.34 -16.45 -6.07
N GLN A 33 4.56 -17.52 -5.89
CA GLN A 33 4.78 -18.50 -4.84
C GLN A 33 6.15 -19.17 -4.94
N ALA A 34 6.57 -19.54 -6.14
CA ALA A 34 7.88 -20.16 -6.39
C ALA A 34 9.04 -19.19 -6.07
N ARG A 35 8.90 -17.92 -6.44
CA ARG A 35 9.94 -16.88 -6.24
C ARG A 35 10.06 -16.41 -4.80
N THR A 36 8.95 -16.36 -4.06
CA THR A 36 8.89 -15.76 -2.71
C THR A 36 8.83 -16.81 -1.58
N GLY A 37 8.89 -18.10 -1.89
CA GLY A 37 8.63 -19.17 -0.90
C GLY A 37 7.19 -19.13 -0.38
N GLY A 38 6.28 -18.47 -1.13
CA GLY A 38 4.87 -18.33 -0.78
C GLY A 38 4.56 -17.16 0.14
N GLU A 39 5.54 -16.30 0.48
CA GLU A 39 5.31 -15.09 1.27
C GLU A 39 5.38 -13.84 0.37
N ILE A 40 4.37 -12.99 0.47
CA ILE A 40 4.29 -11.72 -0.25
C ILE A 40 4.38 -10.58 0.77
N TYR A 41 5.37 -9.72 0.58
CA TYR A 41 5.57 -8.52 1.38
C TYR A 41 5.06 -7.31 0.63
N ILE A 42 3.91 -6.76 1.04
CA ILE A 42 3.27 -5.61 0.41
C ILE A 42 3.73 -4.34 1.12
N GLY A 43 4.62 -3.59 0.50
CA GLY A 43 5.04 -2.29 1.01
C GLY A 43 3.98 -1.22 0.73
N VAL A 44 3.29 -0.74 1.77
CA VAL A 44 2.29 0.32 1.66
C VAL A 44 2.99 1.67 1.82
N VAL A 45 3.29 2.30 0.71
CA VAL A 45 4.15 3.49 0.61
C VAL A 45 3.42 4.69 0.00
N GLY A 46 4.06 5.83 -0.06
CA GLY A 46 3.46 7.04 -0.63
C GLY A 46 3.53 8.24 0.30
N PRO A 47 2.89 9.37 -0.06
CA PRO A 47 2.88 10.57 0.75
C PRO A 47 2.30 10.35 2.14
N VAL A 48 2.70 11.13 3.13
CA VAL A 48 2.06 11.12 4.45
C VAL A 48 0.58 11.53 4.34
N ARG A 49 -0.25 11.08 5.27
CA ARG A 49 -1.69 11.43 5.38
C ARG A 49 -2.58 11.04 4.19
N THR A 50 -2.18 10.06 3.42
CA THR A 50 -2.96 9.52 2.30
C THR A 50 -3.86 8.35 2.67
N GLY A 51 -3.91 7.94 3.93
CA GLY A 51 -4.76 6.82 4.37
C GLY A 51 -4.06 5.46 4.39
N LYS A 52 -2.71 5.37 4.29
CA LYS A 52 -1.95 4.11 4.32
C LYS A 52 -2.35 3.19 5.46
N SER A 53 -2.23 3.66 6.69
CA SER A 53 -2.54 2.87 7.89
C SER A 53 -4.03 2.52 7.98
N THR A 54 -4.92 3.38 7.47
CA THR A 54 -6.35 3.07 7.36
C THR A 54 -6.61 1.95 6.37
N PHE A 55 -5.96 2.00 5.21
CA PHE A 55 -6.02 0.92 4.23
C PHE A 55 -5.53 -0.40 4.82
N ILE A 56 -4.35 -0.41 5.47
CA ILE A 56 -3.82 -1.61 6.12
C ILE A 56 -4.82 -2.19 7.11
N LYS A 57 -5.38 -1.34 7.97
CA LYS A 57 -6.39 -1.75 8.94
C LYS A 57 -7.59 -2.42 8.24
N ARG A 58 -8.16 -1.77 7.21
CA ARG A 58 -9.30 -2.30 6.46
C ARG A 58 -8.97 -3.60 5.73
N PHE A 59 -7.81 -3.67 5.10
CA PHE A 59 -7.34 -4.88 4.45
C PHE A 59 -7.26 -6.06 5.43
N MET A 60 -6.67 -5.84 6.59
CA MET A 60 -6.59 -6.84 7.63
C MET A 60 -7.97 -7.25 8.15
N GLU A 61 -8.84 -6.29 8.46
CA GLU A 61 -10.19 -6.54 8.99
C GLU A 61 -11.08 -7.31 8.02
N LEU A 62 -10.99 -7.00 6.73
CA LEU A 62 -11.90 -7.55 5.71
C LEU A 62 -11.40 -8.82 5.05
N LEU A 63 -10.09 -8.98 4.89
CA LEU A 63 -9.52 -10.06 4.09
C LEU A 63 -8.70 -11.06 4.93
N VAL A 64 -7.95 -10.58 5.93
CA VAL A 64 -7.02 -11.44 6.67
C VAL A 64 -7.66 -12.02 7.92
N LEU A 65 -8.22 -11.19 8.81
CA LEU A 65 -8.79 -11.65 10.08
C LEU A 65 -9.92 -12.69 9.93
N PRO A 66 -10.82 -12.58 8.93
CA PRO A 66 -11.86 -13.60 8.72
C PRO A 66 -11.30 -14.97 8.34
N GLY A 67 -10.14 -15.03 7.67
CA GLY A 67 -9.48 -16.28 7.27
C GLY A 67 -8.65 -16.93 8.36
N LEU A 68 -8.45 -16.28 9.52
CA LEU A 68 -7.72 -16.88 10.64
C LEU A 68 -8.66 -17.74 11.49
N GLU A 69 -8.47 -19.05 11.44
CA GLU A 69 -9.28 -20.02 12.20
C GLU A 69 -8.93 -19.99 13.70
N ASP A 70 -7.65 -19.84 14.04
CA ASP A 70 -7.19 -19.74 15.43
C ASP A 70 -7.59 -18.40 16.06
N VAL A 71 -8.39 -18.48 17.14
CA VAL A 71 -8.89 -17.31 17.87
C VAL A 71 -7.74 -16.48 18.43
N HIS A 72 -6.71 -17.10 18.97
CA HIS A 72 -5.57 -16.40 19.56
C HIS A 72 -4.69 -15.74 18.49
N ALA A 73 -4.52 -16.37 17.32
CA ALA A 73 -3.85 -15.75 16.19
C ALA A 73 -4.63 -14.52 15.68
N ARG A 74 -5.97 -14.61 15.65
CA ARG A 74 -6.85 -13.50 15.26
C ARG A 74 -6.79 -12.34 16.25
N GLU A 75 -6.78 -12.61 17.55
CA GLU A 75 -6.64 -11.56 18.57
C GLU A 75 -5.28 -10.88 18.48
N ARG A 76 -4.18 -11.63 18.40
CA ARG A 76 -2.84 -11.06 18.19
C ARG A 76 -2.78 -10.19 16.93
N ALA A 77 -3.27 -10.68 15.81
CA ALA A 77 -3.29 -9.93 14.56
C ALA A 77 -4.15 -8.64 14.66
N ARG A 78 -5.21 -8.66 15.47
CA ARG A 78 -6.03 -7.47 15.75
C ARG A 78 -5.29 -6.44 16.59
N ASP A 79 -4.52 -6.86 17.58
CA ASP A 79 -3.73 -5.98 18.44
C ASP A 79 -2.57 -5.31 17.67
N GLU A 80 -2.11 -5.94 16.59
CA GLU A 80 -1.06 -5.43 15.72
C GLU A 80 -1.55 -4.40 14.70
N LEU A 81 -2.87 -4.21 14.56
CA LEU A 81 -3.43 -3.24 13.61
C LEU A 81 -2.96 -1.82 13.90
N PRO A 82 -2.72 -1.03 12.84
CA PRO A 82 -2.39 0.37 13.03
C PRO A 82 -3.53 1.06 13.78
N GLN A 83 -3.18 1.76 14.84
CA GLN A 83 -4.11 2.69 15.46
C GLN A 83 -4.27 3.86 14.52
N SER A 84 -5.46 4.01 13.94
CA SER A 84 -5.79 5.20 13.16
C SER A 84 -5.81 6.38 14.13
N SER A 85 -4.70 7.09 14.20
CA SER A 85 -4.63 8.32 14.97
C SER A 85 -5.46 9.37 14.24
N ALA A 86 -6.65 9.68 14.76
CA ALA A 86 -7.31 10.96 14.48
C ALA A 86 -6.44 12.14 14.94
N GLY A 87 -5.29 11.86 15.56
CA GLY A 87 -4.31 12.80 16.06
C GLY A 87 -3.35 13.32 14.99
N LYS A 88 -2.91 14.55 15.19
CA LYS A 88 -1.99 15.26 14.30
C LYS A 88 -0.53 14.77 14.37
N THR A 89 -0.19 13.91 15.34
CA THR A 89 1.19 13.50 15.61
C THR A 89 1.50 12.14 15.00
N ILE A 90 2.55 12.06 14.21
CA ILE A 90 3.11 10.81 13.68
C ILE A 90 4.04 10.22 14.75
N MET A 91 3.72 9.02 15.25
CA MET A 91 4.34 8.46 16.45
C MET A 91 5.67 7.75 16.21
N THR A 92 5.88 7.14 15.05
CA THR A 92 7.05 6.29 14.78
C THR A 92 7.51 6.45 13.34
N THR A 93 8.81 6.37 13.13
CA THR A 93 9.48 6.43 11.82
C THR A 93 9.86 5.05 11.29
N GLU A 94 9.80 4.03 12.15
CA GLU A 94 10.18 2.67 11.77
C GLU A 94 9.06 1.97 11.01
N PRO A 95 9.40 1.22 9.93
CA PRO A 95 8.46 0.33 9.27
C PRO A 95 7.91 -0.73 10.21
N LYS A 96 6.62 -1.03 10.08
CA LYS A 96 5.96 -2.07 10.86
C LYS A 96 5.42 -3.17 9.94
N PHE A 97 5.77 -4.41 10.24
CA PHE A 97 5.20 -5.58 9.57
C PHE A 97 3.88 -5.96 10.22
N ILE A 98 2.83 -6.09 9.42
CA ILE A 98 1.45 -6.33 9.86
C ILE A 98 0.82 -7.44 9.00
N PRO A 99 0.46 -8.56 9.59
CA PRO A 99 0.82 -9.00 10.93
C PRO A 99 2.31 -9.36 11.03
N LYS A 100 2.84 -9.52 12.26
CA LYS A 100 4.25 -9.94 12.48
C LYS A 100 4.54 -11.28 11.85
N GLU A 101 3.61 -12.22 11.95
CA GLU A 101 3.67 -13.52 11.27
C GLU A 101 2.82 -13.45 9.99
N ALA A 102 3.36 -13.97 8.87
CA ALA A 102 2.66 -13.94 7.61
C ALA A 102 1.30 -14.67 7.69
N ALA A 103 0.24 -13.95 7.35
CA ALA A 103 -1.11 -14.49 7.38
C ALA A 103 -1.48 -15.14 6.05
N LYS A 104 -2.16 -16.29 6.11
CA LYS A 104 -2.72 -16.94 4.93
C LYS A 104 -3.88 -16.14 4.37
N LEU A 105 -3.86 -15.93 3.06
CA LEU A 105 -4.92 -15.32 2.30
C LEU A 105 -5.30 -16.28 1.17
N SER A 106 -6.56 -16.68 1.14
CA SER A 106 -7.11 -17.45 0.02
C SER A 106 -7.57 -16.50 -1.09
N LEU A 107 -7.03 -16.67 -2.28
CA LEU A 107 -7.37 -15.87 -3.46
C LEU A 107 -8.45 -16.52 -4.35
N GLY A 108 -9.04 -17.64 -3.91
CA GLY A 108 -9.95 -18.46 -4.71
C GLY A 108 -9.20 -19.57 -5.48
N ASP A 109 -9.96 -20.47 -6.11
CA ASP A 109 -9.45 -21.56 -6.95
C ASP A 109 -8.34 -22.43 -6.33
N GLY A 110 -8.32 -22.53 -4.99
CA GLY A 110 -7.32 -23.29 -4.24
C GLY A 110 -5.97 -22.61 -4.12
N VAL A 111 -5.83 -21.36 -4.54
CA VAL A 111 -4.60 -20.59 -4.41
C VAL A 111 -4.54 -19.93 -3.04
N GLU A 112 -3.51 -20.31 -2.26
CA GLU A 112 -3.20 -19.69 -0.98
C GLU A 112 -1.87 -18.96 -1.06
N VAL A 113 -1.83 -17.73 -0.54
CA VAL A 113 -0.60 -16.96 -0.37
C VAL A 113 -0.46 -16.53 1.08
N ARG A 114 0.77 -16.34 1.53
CA ARG A 114 1.04 -15.74 2.83
C ARG A 114 1.41 -14.28 2.64
N VAL A 115 0.71 -13.39 3.31
CA VAL A 115 0.90 -11.94 3.13
C VAL A 115 1.34 -11.27 4.41
N ARG A 116 2.20 -10.28 4.26
CA ARG A 116 2.50 -9.25 5.25
C ARG A 116 2.40 -7.89 4.59
N LEU A 117 1.70 -6.98 5.24
CA LEU A 117 1.76 -5.58 4.85
C LEU A 117 2.86 -4.90 5.66
N ILE A 118 3.48 -3.90 5.06
CA ILE A 118 4.52 -3.11 5.72
C ILE A 118 4.04 -1.67 5.74
N ASP A 119 3.70 -1.18 6.93
CA ASP A 119 3.34 0.22 7.16
C ASP A 119 4.58 1.06 7.34
N CYS A 120 4.58 2.25 6.77
CA CYS A 120 5.62 3.26 6.98
C CYS A 120 5.01 4.66 7.03
N VAL A 121 5.78 5.62 7.49
CA VAL A 121 5.34 7.03 7.56
C VAL A 121 4.96 7.55 6.16
N GLY A 122 5.81 7.33 5.18
CA GLY A 122 5.71 7.92 3.86
C GLY A 122 6.61 9.15 3.68
N PHE A 123 6.70 9.61 2.43
CA PHE A 123 7.42 10.86 2.13
C PHE A 123 6.63 12.07 2.63
N MET A 124 7.34 13.04 3.19
CA MET A 124 6.72 14.24 3.73
C MET A 124 6.08 15.07 2.62
N VAL A 125 5.02 15.77 3.00
CA VAL A 125 4.21 16.62 2.13
C VAL A 125 4.22 18.02 2.72
N GLU A 126 4.35 19.01 1.87
CA GLU A 126 4.29 20.41 2.29
C GLU A 126 2.94 20.73 2.95
N GLY A 127 2.98 21.38 4.10
CA GLY A 127 1.78 21.67 4.90
C GLY A 127 1.32 20.52 5.81
N ALA A 128 1.95 19.34 5.76
CA ALA A 128 1.61 18.27 6.68
C ALA A 128 2.09 18.58 8.10
N ALA A 129 1.18 18.58 9.07
CA ALA A 129 1.51 18.77 10.47
C ALA A 129 2.16 17.51 11.10
N GLY A 130 2.92 17.71 12.18
CA GLY A 130 3.44 16.62 13.04
C GLY A 130 4.94 16.36 12.95
N HIS A 131 5.67 17.12 12.12
CA HIS A 131 7.14 17.07 12.03
C HIS A 131 7.84 18.26 12.75
N ILE A 132 7.06 19.24 13.19
CA ILE A 132 7.55 20.41 13.92
C ILE A 132 7.07 20.31 15.37
N GLU A 133 7.98 20.55 16.30
CA GLU A 133 7.74 20.65 17.74
C GLU A 133 8.49 21.87 18.28
N ASN A 134 7.80 22.75 19.02
CA ASN A 134 8.39 23.99 19.56
C ASN A 134 9.11 24.85 18.51
N GLU A 135 8.46 25.04 17.34
CA GLU A 135 8.98 25.83 16.20
C GLU A 135 10.25 25.26 15.55
N LYS A 136 10.68 24.06 15.94
CA LYS A 136 11.82 23.36 15.36
C LYS A 136 11.42 22.03 14.79
N GLU A 137 12.17 21.53 13.83
CA GLU A 137 12.00 20.19 13.33
C GLU A 137 12.25 19.17 14.44
N ARG A 138 11.33 18.23 14.60
CA ARG A 138 11.43 17.18 15.61
C ARG A 138 12.59 16.24 15.28
N MET A 139 13.47 16.04 16.26
CA MET A 139 14.57 15.07 16.19
C MET A 139 14.08 13.71 16.70
N VAL A 140 14.53 12.62 16.06
CA VAL A 140 14.14 11.25 16.41
C VAL A 140 15.32 10.29 16.33
N ARG A 141 15.30 9.27 17.17
CA ARG A 141 16.22 8.14 17.10
C ARG A 141 15.69 7.11 16.10
N THR A 142 16.58 6.49 15.38
CA THR A 142 16.28 5.42 14.46
C THR A 142 17.27 4.27 14.66
N PRO A 143 16.91 3.02 14.31
CA PRO A 143 17.84 1.89 14.39
C PRO A 143 19.05 2.01 13.44
N TRP A 144 19.01 2.94 12.50
CA TRP A 144 20.00 3.06 11.43
C TRP A 144 21.09 4.10 11.70
N TYR A 145 20.89 4.96 12.72
CA TYR A 145 21.84 6.00 13.09
C TYR A 145 22.02 6.03 14.62
N GLU A 146 23.24 6.24 15.07
CA GLU A 146 23.55 6.38 16.50
C GLU A 146 23.05 7.72 17.05
N GLU A 147 23.09 8.76 16.22
CA GLU A 147 22.63 10.11 16.58
C GLU A 147 21.16 10.33 16.18
N GLU A 148 20.53 11.28 16.83
CA GLU A 148 19.20 11.74 16.48
C GLU A 148 19.25 12.48 15.13
N ILE A 149 18.29 12.17 14.26
CA ILE A 149 18.16 12.81 12.94
C ILE A 149 16.80 13.51 12.82
N PRO A 150 16.66 14.48 11.91
CA PRO A 150 15.39 15.11 11.64
C PRO A 150 14.30 14.08 11.28
N PHE A 151 13.09 14.30 11.82
CA PHE A 151 11.95 13.40 11.57
C PHE A 151 11.68 13.18 10.09
N THR A 152 11.80 14.23 9.26
CA THR A 152 11.61 14.15 7.81
C THR A 152 12.63 13.22 7.16
N ALA A 153 13.90 13.30 7.58
CA ALA A 153 14.96 12.41 7.10
C ALA A 153 14.71 10.95 7.53
N ALA A 154 14.28 10.74 8.78
CA ALA A 154 13.96 9.42 9.30
C ALA A 154 12.76 8.77 8.55
N ALA A 155 11.71 9.55 8.30
CA ALA A 155 10.52 9.12 7.55
C ALA A 155 10.88 8.75 6.11
N GLU A 156 11.70 9.55 5.45
CA GLU A 156 12.20 9.28 4.11
C GLU A 156 13.04 8.00 4.06
N LEU A 157 13.99 7.84 4.99
CA LEU A 157 14.84 6.66 5.07
C LEU A 157 13.99 5.40 5.31
N GLY A 158 13.09 5.42 6.29
CA GLY A 158 12.19 4.30 6.57
C GLY A 158 11.33 3.92 5.36
N THR A 159 10.79 4.90 4.64
CA THR A 159 10.00 4.66 3.42
C THR A 159 10.86 4.05 2.31
N ARG A 160 12.07 4.56 2.10
CA ARG A 160 13.02 3.98 1.15
C ARG A 160 13.38 2.55 1.49
N LYS A 161 13.65 2.23 2.76
CA LYS A 161 13.93 0.86 3.19
C LYS A 161 12.76 -0.10 2.92
N VAL A 162 11.52 0.34 3.10
CA VAL A 162 10.35 -0.45 2.68
C VAL A 162 10.39 -0.72 1.18
N ILE A 163 10.66 0.31 0.38
CA ILE A 163 10.73 0.19 -1.08
C ILE A 163 11.89 -0.71 -1.51
N THR A 164 13.10 -0.53 -0.96
CA THR A 164 14.31 -1.22 -1.43
C THR A 164 14.44 -2.62 -0.85
N ASP A 165 14.33 -2.74 0.47
CA ASP A 165 14.82 -3.90 1.22
C ASP A 165 13.70 -4.86 1.65
N HIS A 166 12.50 -4.33 1.93
CA HIS A 166 11.49 -5.10 2.67
C HIS A 166 10.31 -5.59 1.83
N SER A 167 9.94 -4.88 0.77
CA SER A 167 8.77 -5.23 -0.03
C SER A 167 9.10 -6.05 -1.27
N THR A 168 8.24 -7.02 -1.60
CA THR A 168 8.23 -7.69 -2.90
C THR A 168 7.37 -6.95 -3.91
N ILE A 169 6.28 -6.34 -3.43
CA ILE A 169 5.31 -5.58 -4.22
C ILE A 169 5.09 -4.23 -3.55
N GLY A 170 5.03 -3.16 -4.33
CA GLY A 170 4.68 -1.83 -3.87
C GLY A 170 3.17 -1.56 -3.97
N LEU A 171 2.60 -0.93 -2.95
CA LEU A 171 1.26 -0.36 -2.98
C LEU A 171 1.38 1.13 -2.67
N VAL A 172 1.33 1.95 -3.72
CA VAL A 172 1.42 3.40 -3.58
C VAL A 172 0.06 3.95 -3.20
N VAL A 173 -0.05 4.55 -2.02
CA VAL A 173 -1.29 5.19 -1.58
C VAL A 173 -1.14 6.70 -1.70
N THR A 174 -1.96 7.30 -2.56
CA THR A 174 -2.06 8.76 -2.74
C THR A 174 -3.49 9.23 -2.50
N ALA A 175 -3.73 10.53 -2.53
CA ALA A 175 -5.04 11.11 -2.24
C ALA A 175 -5.46 12.12 -3.31
N ASP A 176 -6.77 12.20 -3.56
CA ASP A 176 -7.37 13.20 -4.45
C ASP A 176 -7.56 14.58 -3.80
N GLY A 177 -7.29 14.71 -2.50
CA GLY A 177 -7.48 15.94 -1.74
C GLY A 177 -8.92 16.17 -1.27
N SER A 178 -9.81 15.19 -1.43
CA SER A 178 -11.22 15.30 -1.02
C SER A 178 -11.45 15.12 0.49
N PHE A 179 -10.41 14.80 1.24
CA PHE A 179 -10.45 14.63 2.70
C PHE A 179 -9.19 15.19 3.36
N GLY A 180 -9.30 15.48 4.65
CA GLY A 180 -8.21 16.12 5.40
C GLY A 180 -8.04 17.60 5.08
N GLU A 181 -6.87 18.14 5.41
CA GLU A 181 -6.58 19.57 5.29
C GLU A 181 -5.71 19.90 4.05
N LEU A 182 -5.15 18.86 3.39
CA LEU A 182 -4.21 19.02 2.28
C LEU A 182 -4.92 18.88 0.94
N LYS A 183 -4.56 19.73 -0.01
CA LYS A 183 -5.06 19.68 -1.38
C LYS A 183 -4.30 18.65 -2.21
N ARG A 184 -4.86 18.27 -3.37
CA ARG A 184 -4.24 17.32 -4.30
C ARG A 184 -2.81 17.72 -4.68
N GLU A 185 -2.57 18.99 -4.94
CA GLU A 185 -1.28 19.51 -5.40
C GLU A 185 -0.16 19.24 -4.39
N ASN A 186 -0.48 19.27 -3.09
CA ASN A 186 0.51 19.02 -2.03
C ASN A 186 1.07 17.59 -2.07
N TYR A 187 0.25 16.62 -2.52
CA TYR A 187 0.68 15.21 -2.55
C TYR A 187 1.56 14.87 -3.75
N VAL A 188 1.44 15.61 -4.87
CA VAL A 188 2.07 15.29 -6.15
C VAL A 188 3.57 15.08 -6.06
N PRO A 189 4.38 15.96 -5.42
CA PRO A 189 5.84 15.76 -5.38
C PRO A 189 6.26 14.47 -4.66
N ALA A 190 5.62 14.16 -3.53
CA ALA A 190 5.90 12.96 -2.76
C ALA A 190 5.38 11.67 -3.44
N GLU A 191 4.26 11.76 -4.15
CA GLU A 191 3.71 10.69 -4.99
C GLU A 191 4.67 10.36 -6.13
N GLU A 192 5.10 11.36 -6.90
CA GLU A 192 6.05 11.18 -7.99
C GLU A 192 7.37 10.56 -7.52
N LYS A 193 7.89 11.05 -6.39
CA LYS A 193 9.10 10.51 -5.77
C LYS A 193 8.92 9.02 -5.44
N THR A 194 7.77 8.63 -4.87
CA THR A 194 7.47 7.23 -4.53
C THR A 194 7.44 6.35 -5.77
N VAL A 195 6.73 6.80 -6.80
CA VAL A 195 6.61 6.07 -8.08
C VAL A 195 7.97 5.93 -8.77
N GLN A 196 8.76 6.99 -8.80
CA GLN A 196 10.11 6.98 -9.40
C GLN A 196 11.05 6.00 -8.70
N GLU A 197 11.04 5.94 -7.36
CA GLU A 197 11.86 4.99 -6.60
C GLU A 197 11.46 3.54 -6.92
N LEU A 198 10.17 3.22 -7.01
CA LEU A 198 9.69 1.89 -7.38
C LEU A 198 10.03 1.51 -8.82
N LYS A 199 9.82 2.43 -9.78
CA LYS A 199 10.17 2.23 -11.19
C LYS A 199 11.67 2.01 -11.39
N LYS A 200 12.50 2.79 -10.70
CA LYS A 200 13.96 2.69 -10.77
C LYS A 200 14.47 1.31 -10.33
N LEU A 201 13.79 0.68 -9.39
CA LEU A 201 14.12 -0.66 -8.90
C LEU A 201 13.47 -1.78 -9.72
N GLY A 202 12.61 -1.46 -10.68
CA GLY A 202 11.84 -2.45 -11.43
C GLY A 202 10.88 -3.26 -10.57
N LYS A 203 10.47 -2.73 -9.40
CA LYS A 203 9.50 -3.42 -8.52
C LYS A 203 8.08 -3.30 -9.06
N PRO A 204 7.30 -4.38 -9.08
CA PRO A 204 5.90 -4.30 -9.43
C PRO A 204 5.13 -3.51 -8.38
N PHE A 205 4.24 -2.63 -8.82
CA PHE A 205 3.40 -1.84 -7.93
C PHE A 205 2.09 -1.44 -8.60
N LEU A 206 1.13 -1.06 -7.79
CA LEU A 206 -0.09 -0.38 -8.22
C LEU A 206 -0.33 0.86 -7.34
N VAL A 207 -1.23 1.73 -7.78
CA VAL A 207 -1.58 2.95 -7.07
C VAL A 207 -3.00 2.86 -6.52
N LEU A 208 -3.19 3.17 -5.24
CA LEU A 208 -4.48 3.42 -4.64
C LEU A 208 -4.70 4.93 -4.53
N LEU A 209 -5.72 5.43 -5.20
CA LEU A 209 -6.17 6.82 -5.10
C LEU A 209 -7.27 6.91 -4.04
N THR A 210 -6.91 7.35 -2.84
CA THR A 210 -7.89 7.52 -1.78
C THR A 210 -8.75 8.75 -1.99
N SER A 211 -10.06 8.58 -1.86
CA SER A 211 -11.08 9.59 -2.08
C SER A 211 -12.26 9.40 -1.15
N SER A 212 -12.88 10.49 -0.74
CA SER A 212 -14.19 10.45 -0.06
C SER A 212 -15.32 10.05 -1.02
N ARG A 213 -15.09 10.19 -2.35
CA ARG A 213 -16.05 9.88 -3.42
C ARG A 213 -15.40 9.11 -4.57
N PRO A 214 -14.94 7.84 -4.33
CA PRO A 214 -14.13 7.09 -5.30
C PRO A 214 -14.84 6.81 -6.62
N TYR A 215 -16.18 6.86 -6.63
CA TYR A 215 -16.99 6.61 -7.83
C TYR A 215 -17.41 7.88 -8.57
N SER A 216 -17.02 9.06 -8.11
CA SER A 216 -17.30 10.33 -8.82
C SER A 216 -16.56 10.37 -10.16
N GLU A 217 -17.08 11.12 -11.11
CA GLU A 217 -16.46 11.32 -12.41
C GLU A 217 -15.09 11.99 -12.28
N GLU A 218 -14.96 12.97 -11.40
CA GLU A 218 -13.71 13.67 -11.11
C GLU A 218 -12.61 12.72 -10.65
N THR A 219 -12.92 11.84 -9.67
CA THR A 219 -11.95 10.87 -9.15
C THR A 219 -11.58 9.82 -10.19
N ARG A 220 -12.55 9.37 -11.01
CA ARG A 220 -12.28 8.43 -12.11
C ARG A 220 -11.40 9.03 -13.20
N ASN A 221 -11.63 10.29 -13.55
CA ASN A 221 -10.81 10.99 -14.52
C ASN A 221 -9.38 11.19 -14.00
N LEU A 222 -9.22 11.61 -12.74
CA LEU A 222 -7.91 11.68 -12.10
C LEU A 222 -7.20 10.32 -12.08
N ALA A 223 -7.91 9.23 -11.77
CA ALA A 223 -7.33 7.90 -11.81
C ALA A 223 -6.78 7.55 -13.20
N LYS A 224 -7.54 7.81 -14.28
CA LYS A 224 -7.10 7.60 -15.67
C LYS A 224 -5.90 8.45 -16.06
N GLU A 225 -5.87 9.71 -15.61
CA GLU A 225 -4.70 10.59 -15.81
C GLU A 225 -3.46 10.01 -15.15
N LEU A 226 -3.59 9.52 -13.91
CA LEU A 226 -2.48 8.89 -13.19
C LEU A 226 -2.07 7.54 -13.81
N GLU A 227 -3.01 6.75 -14.31
CA GLU A 227 -2.72 5.52 -15.08
C GLU A 227 -1.86 5.83 -16.31
N THR A 228 -2.27 6.84 -17.08
CA THR A 228 -1.52 7.29 -18.26
C THR A 228 -0.14 7.83 -17.88
N LYS A 229 -0.06 8.61 -16.81
CA LYS A 229 1.19 9.24 -16.36
C LYS A 229 2.19 8.22 -15.84
N TYR A 230 1.72 7.24 -15.08
CA TYR A 230 2.58 6.27 -14.40
C TYR A 230 2.67 4.91 -15.09
N GLU A 231 1.82 4.65 -16.08
CA GLU A 231 1.76 3.38 -16.82
C GLU A 231 1.54 2.17 -15.89
N VAL A 232 0.70 2.35 -14.87
CA VAL A 232 0.35 1.34 -13.88
C VAL A 232 -1.14 1.44 -13.54
N CYS A 233 -1.71 0.37 -13.02
CA CYS A 233 -3.10 0.36 -12.56
C CYS A 233 -3.30 1.35 -11.41
N VAL A 234 -4.35 2.17 -11.47
CA VAL A 234 -4.76 3.12 -10.44
C VAL A 234 -6.19 2.82 -10.00
N MET A 235 -6.35 2.46 -8.73
CA MET A 235 -7.64 2.07 -8.16
C MET A 235 -8.16 3.15 -7.20
N PRO A 236 -9.27 3.83 -7.54
CA PRO A 236 -9.96 4.69 -6.58
C PRO A 236 -10.56 3.88 -5.44
N VAL A 237 -10.30 4.30 -4.20
CA VAL A 237 -10.80 3.63 -2.99
C VAL A 237 -11.25 4.63 -1.93
N ASN A 238 -12.18 4.19 -1.08
CA ASN A 238 -12.51 4.88 0.15
C ASN A 238 -11.95 4.06 1.32
N CYS A 239 -11.03 4.66 2.07
CA CYS A 239 -10.40 4.04 3.25
C CYS A 239 -11.05 4.52 4.54
#